data_f8a10af705713f28113b78b571f24e55
#
_entry.id   f8a10af705713f28113b78b571f24e55
#
_cell.length_a   1.000
_cell.length_b   1.000
_cell.length_c   1.000
_cell.angle_alpha   90.00
_cell.angle_beta   90.00
_cell.angle_gamma   90.00
#
_symmetry.space_group_name_H-M   'P 1'
#
loop_
_entity.id
_entity.type
_entity.pdbx_description
1 polymer ?
#
loop_
_entity_poly.entity_id
_entity_poly.type
_entity_poly.pdbx_seq_one_letter_code
_entity_poly.pdbx_strand_id
1 'polypeptide(L)'
;FADPQWGPQALQLLMTSNGLSNQAVAVAADTGVTSFAELRGRRVPFVRAAPALNISMEAYLACGGLTWEDVERVDFPGYEAMWEGVINGDVDVAFGTTVSGPTRRLEASPRGIAWLPAPHDDEACWQGMHSVAPYFTRHMATRGPGISDEQPQEAGTYPYPALIAQSTQDEEMVYWMTRVIHENFDDFKDADPGAIGWQLERQVFDWVVPYHAGAVRYWREIGVWTDELDAHNQSLLERQRVLAEAWEEAESAGIRDRDEFSEHWQQLRAQRLEAAGFDPVWETWD
;
A
#
# COMPACT_ATOMS: atom_id res chain seq x y z
N PHE A 1 -6.95 8.20 -2.70
CA PHE A 1 -6.31 9.37 -3.33
C PHE A 1 -6.84 9.50 -4.75
N ALA A 2 -6.72 10.66 -5.34
CA ALA A 2 -7.08 10.90 -6.72
C ALA A 2 -6.06 11.88 -7.29
N ASP A 3 -5.07 11.33 -7.96
CA ASP A 3 -3.95 12.07 -8.56
C ASP A 3 -4.47 13.13 -9.56
N PRO A 4 -3.98 14.38 -9.52
CA PRO A 4 -4.44 15.45 -10.40
C PRO A 4 -4.17 15.19 -11.90
N GLN A 5 -3.31 14.22 -12.22
CA GLN A 5 -3.04 13.84 -13.60
C GLN A 5 -4.09 12.85 -14.15
N TRP A 6 -4.62 11.97 -13.30
CA TRP A 6 -5.46 10.85 -13.71
C TRP A 6 -6.88 10.93 -13.19
N GLY A 7 -7.14 11.78 -12.18
CA GLY A 7 -8.41 11.84 -11.48
C GLY A 7 -8.74 10.59 -10.67
N PRO A 8 -9.92 10.55 -10.07
CA PRO A 8 -10.39 9.40 -9.32
C PRO A 8 -10.63 8.19 -10.23
N GLN A 9 -10.08 7.04 -9.82
CA GLN A 9 -10.27 5.78 -10.53
C GLN A 9 -11.31 4.93 -9.81
N ALA A 10 -12.40 4.61 -10.48
CA ALA A 10 -13.49 3.79 -9.95
C ALA A 10 -13.12 2.29 -9.99
N LEU A 11 -12.03 1.93 -9.32
CA LEU A 11 -11.57 0.55 -9.18
C LEU A 11 -12.24 -0.12 -7.99
N GLN A 12 -12.61 -1.38 -8.15
CA GLN A 12 -13.24 -2.20 -7.12
C GLN A 12 -12.60 -3.58 -7.03
N LEU A 13 -12.52 -4.13 -5.83
CA LEU A 13 -11.90 -5.41 -5.54
C LEU A 13 -12.79 -6.60 -5.95
N LEU A 14 -12.14 -7.65 -6.41
CA LEU A 14 -12.69 -9.00 -6.45
C LEU A 14 -12.18 -9.80 -5.27
N MET A 15 -10.84 -9.81 -5.12
CA MET A 15 -10.10 -10.54 -4.10
C MET A 15 -8.85 -9.76 -3.71
N THR A 16 -8.40 -9.98 -2.49
CA THR A 16 -7.10 -9.53 -2.00
C THR A 16 -6.15 -10.70 -1.85
N SER A 17 -4.86 -10.45 -1.94
CA SER A 17 -3.84 -11.43 -1.58
C SER A 17 -3.01 -10.91 -0.42
N ASN A 18 -2.96 -11.66 0.68
CA ASN A 18 -2.17 -11.32 1.85
C ASN A 18 -1.22 -12.47 2.19
N GLY A 19 -0.03 -12.44 1.60
CA GLY A 19 0.96 -13.52 1.66
C GLY A 19 1.69 -13.64 3.00
N LEU A 20 2.91 -14.17 2.95
CA LEU A 20 3.78 -14.40 4.11
C LEU A 20 4.92 -13.37 4.21
N SER A 21 4.82 -12.29 3.44
CA SER A 21 5.83 -11.23 3.33
C SER A 21 5.28 -9.89 3.78
N ASN A 22 6.16 -9.02 4.27
CA ASN A 22 5.85 -7.63 4.56
C ASN A 22 6.26 -6.71 3.41
N GLN A 23 5.61 -5.56 3.35
CA GLN A 23 6.05 -4.38 2.64
C GLN A 23 6.85 -3.55 3.66
N ALA A 24 8.16 -3.65 3.66
CA ALA A 24 8.99 -3.23 4.78
C ALA A 24 10.25 -2.46 4.35
N VAL A 25 10.88 -1.80 5.31
CA VAL A 25 12.15 -1.11 5.11
C VAL A 25 13.30 -2.02 5.51
N ALA A 26 14.16 -2.29 4.53
CA ALA A 26 15.46 -2.91 4.75
C ALA A 26 16.53 -1.83 4.97
N VAL A 27 17.48 -2.12 5.85
CA VAL A 27 18.71 -1.34 6.01
C VAL A 27 19.92 -2.21 5.68
N ALA A 28 21.00 -1.60 5.19
CA ALA A 28 22.26 -2.29 5.14
C ALA A 28 22.73 -2.60 6.58
N ALA A 29 22.99 -3.87 6.89
CA ALA A 29 23.26 -4.31 8.26
C ALA A 29 24.51 -3.65 8.87
N ASP A 30 25.48 -3.24 8.03
CA ASP A 30 26.69 -2.53 8.45
C ASP A 30 26.42 -1.12 9.01
N THR A 31 25.24 -0.55 8.80
CA THR A 31 24.84 0.76 9.33
C THR A 31 24.53 0.74 10.83
N GLY A 32 24.18 -0.44 11.37
CA GLY A 32 23.77 -0.62 12.75
C GLY A 32 22.44 0.04 13.13
N VAL A 33 21.65 0.52 12.14
CA VAL A 33 20.31 1.12 12.37
C VAL A 33 19.34 0.02 12.78
N THR A 34 18.58 0.25 13.83
CA THR A 34 17.62 -0.72 14.43
C THR A 34 16.20 -0.20 14.58
N SER A 35 15.99 1.10 14.36
CA SER A 35 14.65 1.72 14.47
C SER A 35 14.46 2.80 13.40
N PHE A 36 13.19 3.15 13.10
CA PHE A 36 12.88 4.23 12.16
C PHE A 36 13.35 5.61 12.64
N ALA A 37 13.33 5.86 13.94
CA ALA A 37 13.81 7.14 14.51
C ALA A 37 15.32 7.38 14.24
N GLU A 38 16.12 6.31 14.11
CA GLU A 38 17.56 6.38 13.80
C GLU A 38 17.84 6.68 12.32
N LEU A 39 16.81 6.77 11.49
CA LEU A 39 16.93 7.23 10.10
C LEU A 39 17.17 8.74 9.98
N ARG A 40 17.02 9.50 11.07
CA ARG A 40 17.30 10.94 11.09
C ARG A 40 18.72 11.22 10.58
N GLY A 41 18.81 12.05 9.53
CA GLY A 41 20.06 12.40 8.87
C GLY A 41 20.70 11.26 8.06
N ARG A 42 20.04 10.11 7.89
CA ARG A 42 20.51 9.03 7.02
C ARG A 42 20.10 9.27 5.56
N ARG A 43 20.83 8.65 4.65
CA ARG A 43 20.56 8.71 3.21
C ARG A 43 19.42 7.76 2.89
N VAL A 44 18.27 8.34 2.49
CA VAL A 44 17.03 7.63 2.19
C VAL A 44 16.69 7.80 0.71
N PRO A 45 16.39 6.71 -0.01
CA PRO A 45 16.12 6.79 -1.45
C PRO A 45 14.75 7.39 -1.74
N PHE A 46 14.68 8.20 -2.78
CA PHE A 46 13.46 8.67 -3.40
C PHE A 46 13.39 8.17 -4.86
N VAL A 47 12.34 7.44 -5.21
CA VAL A 47 12.25 6.76 -6.50
C VAL A 47 11.33 7.54 -7.45
N ARG A 48 11.91 8.25 -8.43
CA ARG A 48 11.16 9.14 -9.32
C ARG A 48 10.06 8.44 -10.14
N ALA A 49 10.33 7.23 -10.61
CA ALA A 49 9.37 6.47 -11.43
C ALA A 49 8.34 5.67 -10.61
N ALA A 50 8.34 5.77 -9.29
CA ALA A 50 7.48 4.95 -8.44
C ALA A 50 6.97 5.74 -7.20
N PRO A 51 6.02 6.68 -7.36
CA PRO A 51 5.48 7.48 -6.26
C PRO A 51 4.95 6.63 -5.10
N ALA A 52 4.33 5.49 -5.38
CA ALA A 52 3.82 4.58 -4.35
C ALA A 52 4.91 4.06 -3.39
N LEU A 53 6.15 3.87 -3.88
CA LEU A 53 7.27 3.49 -3.01
C LEU A 53 7.67 4.64 -2.08
N ASN A 54 7.60 5.88 -2.56
CA ASN A 54 7.93 7.06 -1.75
C ASN A 54 6.89 7.28 -0.65
N ILE A 55 5.60 7.12 -0.96
CA ILE A 55 4.50 7.18 0.03
C ILE A 55 4.70 6.09 1.09
N SER A 56 5.06 4.88 0.68
CA SER A 56 5.31 3.79 1.63
C SER A 56 6.53 4.07 2.51
N MET A 57 7.61 4.62 1.95
CA MET A 57 8.77 5.04 2.74
C MET A 57 8.41 6.16 3.72
N GLU A 58 7.64 7.15 3.28
CA GLU A 58 7.17 8.25 4.12
C GLU A 58 6.31 7.75 5.29
N ALA A 59 5.44 6.78 5.05
CA ALA A 59 4.67 6.15 6.12
C ALA A 59 5.57 5.52 7.20
N TYR A 60 6.64 4.86 6.78
CA TYR A 60 7.63 4.31 7.72
C TYR A 60 8.50 5.39 8.38
N LEU A 61 8.82 6.48 7.70
CA LEU A 61 9.45 7.64 8.34
C LEU A 61 8.54 8.21 9.43
N ALA A 62 7.24 8.39 9.13
CA ALA A 62 6.26 8.87 10.08
C ALA A 62 6.07 7.93 11.29
N CYS A 63 6.21 6.61 11.12
CA CYS A 63 6.32 5.65 12.24
C CYS A 63 7.47 6.00 13.19
N GLY A 64 8.60 6.47 12.66
CA GLY A 64 9.74 6.97 13.45
C GLY A 64 9.63 8.42 13.94
N GLY A 65 8.48 9.09 13.70
CA GLY A 65 8.32 10.51 13.99
C GLY A 65 9.17 11.41 13.09
N LEU A 66 9.42 10.98 11.85
CA LEU A 66 10.23 11.67 10.86
C LEU A 66 9.42 12.04 9.61
N THR A 67 9.94 13.01 8.88
CA THR A 67 9.48 13.41 7.55
C THR A 67 10.64 13.34 6.55
N TRP A 68 10.38 13.61 5.28
CA TRP A 68 11.44 13.75 4.28
C TRP A 68 12.46 14.85 4.58
N GLU A 69 12.09 15.87 5.39
CA GLU A 69 12.99 16.95 5.81
C GLU A 69 14.02 16.50 6.88
N ASP A 70 13.74 15.41 7.58
CA ASP A 70 14.61 14.86 8.63
C ASP A 70 15.71 13.94 8.11
N VAL A 71 15.70 13.60 6.82
CA VAL A 71 16.62 12.65 6.19
C VAL A 71 17.36 13.25 5.01
N GLU A 72 18.47 12.64 4.60
CA GLU A 72 19.16 13.00 3.36
C GLU A 72 18.51 12.25 2.19
N ARG A 73 17.68 12.93 1.42
CA ARG A 73 17.01 12.36 0.26
C ARG A 73 17.99 12.16 -0.89
N VAL A 74 18.03 10.94 -1.46
CA VAL A 74 18.83 10.59 -2.63
C VAL A 74 17.92 10.06 -3.73
N ASP A 75 17.91 10.72 -4.87
CA ASP A 75 17.01 10.43 -5.99
C ASP A 75 17.51 9.24 -6.83
N PHE A 76 16.60 8.29 -7.12
CA PHE A 76 16.84 7.16 -8.01
C PHE A 76 15.83 7.12 -9.16
N PRO A 77 16.24 6.66 -10.35
CA PRO A 77 15.34 6.58 -11.51
C PRO A 77 14.26 5.49 -11.35
N GLY A 78 14.54 4.42 -10.59
CA GLY A 78 13.63 3.28 -10.47
C GLY A 78 14.00 2.32 -9.33
N TYR A 79 13.15 1.31 -9.13
CA TYR A 79 13.23 0.34 -8.04
C TYR A 79 14.56 -0.44 -7.98
N GLU A 80 15.02 -0.98 -9.12
CA GLU A 80 16.29 -1.73 -9.16
C GLU A 80 17.49 -0.83 -8.82
N ALA A 81 17.50 0.40 -9.34
CA ALA A 81 18.58 1.36 -9.07
C ALA A 81 18.66 1.73 -7.58
N MET A 82 17.51 1.84 -6.91
CA MET A 82 17.46 2.05 -5.45
C MET A 82 18.16 0.92 -4.69
N TRP A 83 17.89 -0.33 -5.02
CA TRP A 83 18.51 -1.48 -4.37
C TRP A 83 20.03 -1.60 -4.67
N GLU A 84 20.43 -1.33 -5.92
CA GLU A 84 21.85 -1.22 -6.26
C GLU A 84 22.54 -0.11 -5.45
N GLY A 85 21.84 1.03 -5.24
CA GLY A 85 22.34 2.11 -4.40
C GLY A 85 22.61 1.68 -2.97
N VAL A 86 21.75 0.85 -2.35
CA VAL A 86 22.03 0.30 -1.01
C VAL A 86 23.23 -0.63 -1.05
N ILE A 87 23.30 -1.54 -2.01
CA ILE A 87 24.43 -2.49 -2.15
C ILE A 87 25.77 -1.76 -2.32
N ASN A 88 25.77 -0.69 -3.11
CA ASN A 88 26.98 0.11 -3.40
C ASN A 88 27.33 1.14 -2.29
N GLY A 89 26.42 1.39 -1.35
CA GLY A 89 26.63 2.34 -0.26
C GLY A 89 26.27 3.79 -0.60
N ASP A 90 25.49 4.03 -1.66
CA ASP A 90 24.98 5.35 -2.02
C ASP A 90 23.85 5.79 -1.07
N VAL A 91 23.07 4.83 -0.58
CA VAL A 91 22.04 5.01 0.46
C VAL A 91 22.15 3.93 1.53
N ASP A 92 21.44 4.15 2.63
CA ASP A 92 21.54 3.29 3.82
C ASP A 92 20.35 2.33 3.94
N VAL A 93 19.24 2.62 3.25
CA VAL A 93 17.99 1.89 3.35
C VAL A 93 17.33 1.70 1.99
N ALA A 94 16.37 0.75 1.90
CA ALA A 94 15.45 0.61 0.78
C ALA A 94 14.08 0.11 1.27
N PHE A 95 13.03 0.42 0.52
CA PHE A 95 11.69 -0.11 0.76
C PHE A 95 11.35 -1.18 -0.28
N GLY A 96 10.69 -2.25 0.18
CA GLY A 96 10.19 -3.30 -0.71
C GLY A 96 9.56 -4.47 0.02
N THR A 97 9.10 -5.45 -0.77
CA THR A 97 8.60 -6.69 -0.18
C THR A 97 9.75 -7.56 0.31
N THR A 98 9.59 -8.17 1.48
CA THR A 98 10.63 -8.99 2.12
C THR A 98 11.10 -10.18 1.28
N VAL A 99 10.34 -10.60 0.28
CA VAL A 99 10.65 -11.75 -0.60
C VAL A 99 11.21 -11.36 -1.98
N SER A 100 11.44 -10.07 -2.25
CA SER A 100 11.90 -9.63 -3.56
C SER A 100 13.34 -10.10 -3.87
N GLY A 101 13.66 -10.26 -5.17
CA GLY A 101 15.01 -10.64 -5.61
C GLY A 101 16.12 -9.72 -5.10
N PRO A 102 15.95 -8.38 -5.16
CA PRO A 102 16.95 -7.43 -4.63
C PRO A 102 17.32 -7.63 -3.16
N THR A 103 16.39 -8.05 -2.31
CA THR A 103 16.66 -8.29 -0.88
C THR A 103 17.68 -9.42 -0.69
N ARG A 104 17.62 -10.47 -1.53
CA ARG A 104 18.61 -11.55 -1.54
C ARG A 104 19.98 -11.09 -2.00
N ARG A 105 20.03 -10.14 -2.95
CA ARG A 105 21.30 -9.57 -3.40
C ARG A 105 21.94 -8.72 -2.29
N LEU A 106 21.17 -7.93 -1.57
CA LEU A 106 21.68 -7.17 -0.41
C LEU A 106 22.15 -8.11 0.70
N GLU A 107 21.39 -9.16 1.04
CA GLU A 107 21.79 -10.19 2.01
C GLU A 107 23.15 -10.81 1.66
N ALA A 108 23.35 -11.13 0.38
CA ALA A 108 24.59 -11.74 -0.12
C ALA A 108 25.75 -10.75 -0.29
N SER A 109 25.52 -9.46 -0.18
CA SER A 109 26.53 -8.42 -0.30
C SER A 109 27.37 -8.31 0.99
N PRO A 110 28.54 -7.67 0.95
CA PRO A 110 29.34 -7.40 2.15
C PRO A 110 28.62 -6.54 3.19
N ARG A 111 27.61 -5.77 2.78
CA ARG A 111 26.82 -4.91 3.68
C ARG A 111 25.79 -5.68 4.49
N GLY A 112 25.33 -6.84 3.97
CA GLY A 112 24.27 -7.61 4.59
C GLY A 112 22.91 -6.86 4.61
N ILE A 113 21.87 -7.50 5.12
CA ILE A 113 20.52 -6.93 5.27
C ILE A 113 20.04 -7.05 6.71
N ALA A 114 19.36 -6.02 7.19
CA ALA A 114 18.52 -6.08 8.38
C ALA A 114 17.17 -5.41 8.08
N TRP A 115 16.14 -5.77 8.84
CA TRP A 115 14.79 -5.24 8.68
C TRP A 115 14.41 -4.39 9.88
N LEU A 116 13.87 -3.19 9.63
CA LEU A 116 13.36 -2.36 10.71
C LEU A 116 11.99 -2.89 11.14
N PRO A 117 11.77 -3.10 12.45
CA PRO A 117 10.47 -3.50 12.96
C PRO A 117 9.53 -2.30 13.07
N ALA A 118 8.22 -2.51 12.81
CA ALA A 118 7.14 -1.63 13.21
C ALA A 118 6.29 -2.38 14.25
N PRO A 119 6.62 -2.27 15.56
CA PRO A 119 5.98 -3.06 16.59
C PRO A 119 4.46 -2.86 16.61
N HIS A 120 3.71 -3.95 16.70
CA HIS A 120 2.25 -3.91 16.60
C HIS A 120 1.58 -3.25 17.83
N ASP A 121 2.28 -3.18 18.95
CA ASP A 121 1.85 -2.51 20.18
C ASP A 121 2.32 -1.05 20.28
N ASP A 122 3.11 -0.56 19.32
CA ASP A 122 3.50 0.86 19.22
C ASP A 122 2.41 1.67 18.50
N GLU A 123 1.40 2.11 19.24
CA GLU A 123 0.30 2.90 18.68
C GLU A 123 0.76 4.23 18.07
N ALA A 124 1.83 4.85 18.56
CA ALA A 124 2.35 6.11 17.99
C ALA A 124 2.97 5.88 16.61
N CYS A 125 3.72 4.78 16.42
CA CYS A 125 4.21 4.35 15.12
C CYS A 125 3.06 4.15 14.13
N TRP A 126 2.01 3.41 14.52
CA TRP A 126 0.89 3.10 13.63
C TRP A 126 0.01 4.32 13.33
N GLN A 127 -0.18 5.22 14.28
CA GLN A 127 -0.85 6.51 14.03
C GLN A 127 -0.06 7.35 13.02
N GLY A 128 1.26 7.46 13.19
CA GLY A 128 2.14 8.12 12.22
C GLY A 128 2.04 7.47 10.84
N MET A 129 2.16 6.15 10.76
CA MET A 129 2.05 5.42 9.48
C MET A 129 0.69 5.65 8.81
N HIS A 130 -0.42 5.56 9.54
CA HIS A 130 -1.77 5.69 9.00
C HIS A 130 -2.12 7.13 8.60
N SER A 131 -1.48 8.14 9.19
CA SER A 131 -1.66 9.54 8.75
C SER A 131 -1.14 9.78 7.32
N VAL A 132 -0.22 8.94 6.84
CA VAL A 132 0.33 8.98 5.48
C VAL A 132 -0.31 7.91 4.58
N ALA A 133 -0.40 6.68 5.07
CA ALA A 133 -0.79 5.51 4.29
C ALA A 133 -1.75 4.61 5.09
N PRO A 134 -3.05 4.96 5.15
CA PRO A 134 -4.04 4.25 5.96
C PRO A 134 -4.32 2.81 5.48
N TYR A 135 -3.79 2.43 4.33
CA TYR A 135 -3.94 1.10 3.75
C TYR A 135 -2.97 0.04 4.33
N PHE A 136 -1.98 0.44 5.14
CA PHE A 136 -1.11 -0.52 5.82
C PHE A 136 -1.86 -1.23 6.94
N THR A 137 -1.61 -2.53 7.06
CA THR A 137 -2.12 -3.39 8.13
C THR A 137 -0.96 -4.02 8.89
N ARG A 138 -1.14 -4.27 10.19
CA ARG A 138 -0.18 -4.99 11.04
C ARG A 138 -0.03 -6.42 10.53
N HIS A 139 1.23 -6.87 10.33
CA HIS A 139 1.48 -8.19 9.79
C HIS A 139 2.82 -8.76 10.24
N MET A 140 2.85 -10.08 10.48
CA MET A 140 4.06 -10.83 10.80
C MET A 140 4.54 -11.56 9.56
N ALA A 141 5.64 -11.11 8.95
CA ALA A 141 6.24 -11.85 7.85
C ALA A 141 7.02 -13.06 8.37
N THR A 142 6.89 -14.17 7.66
CA THR A 142 7.63 -15.42 7.94
C THR A 142 8.50 -15.85 6.76
N ARG A 143 8.63 -14.98 5.75
CA ARG A 143 9.45 -15.23 4.56
C ARG A 143 10.25 -13.99 4.18
N GLY A 144 11.56 -14.19 3.97
CA GLY A 144 12.51 -13.17 3.55
C GLY A 144 13.92 -13.48 4.01
N PRO A 145 14.94 -12.70 3.61
CA PRO A 145 16.29 -12.78 4.17
C PRO A 145 16.27 -12.58 5.69
N GLY A 146 16.83 -13.53 6.45
CA GLY A 146 16.83 -13.50 7.91
C GLY A 146 15.46 -13.63 8.58
N ILE A 147 14.40 -13.94 7.82
CA ILE A 147 13.02 -14.08 8.30
C ILE A 147 12.57 -15.54 8.13
N SER A 148 11.98 -16.12 9.18
CA SER A 148 11.43 -17.47 9.18
C SER A 148 10.23 -17.58 10.13
N ASP A 149 9.63 -18.76 10.24
CA ASP A 149 8.56 -19.03 11.21
C ASP A 149 9.07 -18.94 12.66
N GLU A 150 10.38 -19.21 12.90
CA GLU A 150 11.04 -19.08 14.23
C GLU A 150 11.53 -17.66 14.52
N GLN A 151 11.73 -16.87 13.47
CA GLN A 151 12.21 -15.49 13.55
C GLN A 151 11.37 -14.61 12.61
N PRO A 152 10.08 -14.40 12.93
CA PRO A 152 9.20 -13.57 12.10
C PRO A 152 9.58 -12.09 12.22
N GLN A 153 9.32 -11.33 11.14
CA GLN A 153 9.52 -9.89 11.13
C GLN A 153 8.19 -9.17 11.36
N GLU A 154 8.13 -8.39 12.42
CA GLU A 154 6.99 -7.59 12.81
C GLU A 154 7.02 -6.23 12.11
N ALA A 155 6.06 -5.99 11.21
CA ALA A 155 5.94 -4.72 10.50
C ALA A 155 4.55 -4.57 9.85
N GLY A 156 4.49 -3.85 8.74
CA GLY A 156 3.29 -3.63 7.97
C GLY A 156 3.28 -4.37 6.64
N THR A 157 2.08 -4.65 6.18
CA THR A 157 1.79 -5.05 4.81
C THR A 157 0.51 -4.38 4.35
N TYR A 158 0.19 -4.53 3.09
CA TYR A 158 -1.14 -4.32 2.53
C TYR A 158 -1.42 -5.42 1.51
N PRO A 159 -2.69 -5.72 1.21
CA PRO A 159 -3.01 -6.76 0.24
C PRO A 159 -2.31 -6.51 -1.09
N TYR A 160 -1.39 -7.41 -1.46
CA TYR A 160 -0.62 -7.32 -2.70
C TYR A 160 -0.18 -8.72 -3.18
N PRO A 161 -0.56 -9.09 -4.42
CA PRO A 161 -1.42 -8.34 -5.35
C PRO A 161 -2.89 -8.29 -4.93
N ALA A 162 -3.64 -7.31 -5.49
CA ALA A 162 -5.08 -7.25 -5.40
C ALA A 162 -5.69 -7.51 -6.78
N LEU A 163 -6.73 -8.32 -6.86
CA LEU A 163 -7.50 -8.50 -8.09
C LEU A 163 -8.60 -7.44 -8.11
N ILE A 164 -8.58 -6.60 -9.13
CA ILE A 164 -9.44 -5.44 -9.27
C ILE A 164 -10.17 -5.43 -10.61
N ALA A 165 -11.30 -4.76 -10.67
CA ALA A 165 -12.02 -4.44 -11.88
C ALA A 165 -12.46 -2.96 -11.88
N GLN A 166 -12.79 -2.44 -13.05
CA GLN A 166 -13.53 -1.18 -13.15
C GLN A 166 -14.93 -1.35 -12.55
N SER A 167 -15.47 -0.30 -11.92
CA SER A 167 -16.83 -0.32 -11.36
C SER A 167 -17.93 -0.63 -12.39
N THR A 168 -17.63 -0.40 -13.67
CA THR A 168 -18.53 -0.65 -14.79
C THR A 168 -18.41 -2.06 -15.38
N GLN A 169 -17.55 -2.91 -14.81
CA GLN A 169 -17.39 -4.29 -15.27
C GLN A 169 -18.69 -5.07 -15.03
N ASP A 170 -19.00 -6.00 -15.93
CA ASP A 170 -20.18 -6.85 -15.83
C ASP A 170 -20.18 -7.65 -14.51
N GLU A 171 -21.28 -7.57 -13.76
CA GLU A 171 -21.42 -8.19 -12.45
C GLU A 171 -21.30 -9.72 -12.49
N GLU A 172 -21.86 -10.36 -13.53
CA GLU A 172 -21.78 -11.81 -13.72
C GLU A 172 -20.32 -12.24 -13.96
N MET A 173 -19.58 -11.48 -14.77
CA MET A 173 -18.16 -11.77 -15.00
C MET A 173 -17.37 -11.68 -13.70
N VAL A 174 -17.55 -10.62 -12.92
CA VAL A 174 -16.85 -10.45 -11.64
C VAL A 174 -17.22 -11.54 -10.65
N TYR A 175 -18.51 -11.89 -10.55
CA TYR A 175 -18.97 -13.01 -9.72
C TYR A 175 -18.27 -14.31 -10.09
N TRP A 176 -18.27 -14.67 -11.38
CA TRP A 176 -17.64 -15.92 -11.83
C TRP A 176 -16.13 -15.91 -11.67
N MET A 177 -15.46 -14.80 -11.90
CA MET A 177 -14.01 -14.67 -11.68
C MET A 177 -13.66 -14.90 -10.21
N THR A 178 -14.37 -14.24 -9.30
CA THR A 178 -14.17 -14.39 -7.85
C THR A 178 -14.38 -15.83 -7.42
N ARG A 179 -15.49 -16.42 -7.86
CA ARG A 179 -15.87 -17.80 -7.56
C ARG A 179 -14.85 -18.81 -8.06
N VAL A 180 -14.44 -18.72 -9.32
CA VAL A 180 -13.50 -19.68 -9.94
C VAL A 180 -12.15 -19.65 -9.23
N ILE A 181 -11.63 -18.48 -8.90
CA ILE A 181 -10.33 -18.36 -8.20
C ILE A 181 -10.45 -18.97 -6.80
N HIS A 182 -11.50 -18.65 -6.05
CA HIS A 182 -11.69 -19.19 -4.72
C HIS A 182 -11.92 -20.71 -4.71
N GLU A 183 -12.83 -21.23 -5.54
CA GLU A 183 -13.17 -22.66 -5.58
C GLU A 183 -12.01 -23.55 -6.07
N ASN A 184 -11.09 -23.00 -6.88
CA ASN A 184 -9.94 -23.76 -7.40
C ASN A 184 -8.62 -23.39 -6.69
N PHE A 185 -8.69 -22.78 -5.50
CA PHE A 185 -7.49 -22.37 -4.75
C PHE A 185 -6.51 -23.53 -4.55
N ASP A 186 -7.00 -24.73 -4.25
CA ASP A 186 -6.18 -25.91 -4.03
C ASP A 186 -5.37 -26.35 -5.27
N ASP A 187 -5.81 -25.98 -6.47
CA ASP A 187 -5.13 -26.32 -7.72
C ASP A 187 -3.88 -25.44 -7.98
N PHE A 188 -3.81 -24.25 -7.39
CA PHE A 188 -2.70 -23.31 -7.65
C PHE A 188 -1.95 -22.82 -6.39
N LYS A 189 -2.41 -23.15 -5.19
CA LYS A 189 -1.81 -22.66 -3.92
C LYS A 189 -0.31 -22.93 -3.78
N ASP A 190 0.19 -23.98 -4.43
CA ASP A 190 1.59 -24.41 -4.39
C ASP A 190 2.38 -24.00 -5.64
N ALA A 191 1.76 -23.28 -6.58
CA ALA A 191 2.41 -22.88 -7.83
C ALA A 191 3.48 -21.77 -7.62
N ASP A 192 3.31 -20.94 -6.60
CA ASP A 192 4.23 -19.87 -6.21
C ASP A 192 4.12 -19.61 -4.70
N PRO A 193 5.21 -19.24 -4.01
CA PRO A 193 5.18 -18.93 -2.58
C PRO A 193 4.17 -17.83 -2.18
N GLY A 194 3.83 -16.94 -3.11
CA GLY A 194 2.81 -15.90 -2.90
C GLY A 194 1.38 -16.39 -3.08
N ALA A 195 1.16 -17.53 -3.72
CA ALA A 195 -0.19 -18.05 -4.03
C ALA A 195 -1.02 -18.33 -2.77
N ILE A 196 -0.38 -18.67 -1.66
CA ILE A 196 -1.06 -18.84 -0.35
C ILE A 196 -1.84 -17.59 0.08
N GLY A 197 -1.47 -16.42 -0.38
CA GLY A 197 -2.13 -15.15 -0.06
C GLY A 197 -3.58 -15.07 -0.55
N TRP A 198 -3.97 -15.86 -1.55
CA TRP A 198 -5.33 -15.90 -2.10
C TRP A 198 -6.31 -16.77 -1.29
N GLN A 199 -5.82 -17.45 -0.26
CA GLN A 199 -6.65 -18.26 0.65
C GLN A 199 -7.76 -17.42 1.27
N LEU A 200 -8.93 -18.03 1.53
CA LEU A 200 -10.10 -17.32 2.08
C LEU A 200 -9.80 -16.64 3.41
N GLU A 201 -9.10 -17.32 4.31
CA GLU A 201 -8.75 -16.83 5.65
C GLU A 201 -7.76 -15.66 5.63
N ARG A 202 -7.20 -15.36 4.44
CA ARG A 202 -6.24 -14.27 4.21
C ARG A 202 -6.85 -13.10 3.44
N GLN A 203 -8.13 -13.17 3.08
CA GLN A 203 -8.82 -12.05 2.47
C GLN A 203 -8.98 -10.91 3.48
N VAL A 204 -8.86 -9.66 3.02
CA VAL A 204 -9.04 -8.46 3.82
C VAL A 204 -10.29 -7.76 3.30
N PHE A 205 -11.45 -8.07 3.90
CA PHE A 205 -12.75 -7.59 3.42
C PHE A 205 -13.07 -6.15 3.84
N ASP A 206 -12.43 -5.66 4.89
CA ASP A 206 -12.59 -4.32 5.46
C ASP A 206 -11.48 -3.33 5.04
N TRP A 207 -10.86 -3.61 3.89
CA TRP A 207 -9.77 -2.76 3.40
C TRP A 207 -10.30 -1.42 2.83
N VAL A 208 -9.37 -0.54 2.38
CA VAL A 208 -9.65 0.85 1.96
C VAL A 208 -10.18 0.98 0.52
N VAL A 209 -10.29 -0.10 -0.22
CA VAL A 209 -10.84 -0.14 -1.59
C VAL A 209 -12.15 -0.93 -1.56
N PRO A 210 -13.26 -0.42 -2.13
CA PRO A 210 -14.52 -1.13 -2.10
C PRO A 210 -14.50 -2.39 -2.97
N TYR A 211 -15.30 -3.38 -2.59
CA TYR A 211 -15.53 -4.58 -3.36
C TYR A 211 -16.63 -4.37 -4.42
N HIS A 212 -16.43 -4.98 -5.57
CA HIS A 212 -17.40 -4.97 -6.68
C HIS A 212 -18.65 -5.79 -6.33
N ALA A 213 -19.83 -5.35 -6.80
CA ALA A 213 -21.12 -6.01 -6.51
C ALA A 213 -21.11 -7.52 -6.83
N GLY A 214 -20.51 -7.93 -7.95
CA GLY A 214 -20.35 -9.33 -8.31
C GLY A 214 -19.54 -10.15 -7.31
N ALA A 215 -18.46 -9.57 -6.79
CA ALA A 215 -17.65 -10.21 -5.74
C ALA A 215 -18.42 -10.30 -4.42
N VAL A 216 -19.06 -9.19 -4.00
CA VAL A 216 -19.91 -9.16 -2.79
C VAL A 216 -21.01 -10.21 -2.85
N ARG A 217 -21.64 -10.39 -4.01
CA ARG A 217 -22.67 -11.43 -4.21
C ARG A 217 -22.11 -12.82 -3.93
N TYR A 218 -20.94 -13.15 -4.43
CA TYR A 218 -20.29 -14.44 -4.17
C TYR A 218 -19.91 -14.59 -2.70
N TRP A 219 -19.27 -13.58 -2.09
CA TRP A 219 -18.86 -13.63 -0.69
C TRP A 219 -20.05 -13.75 0.29
N ARG A 220 -21.22 -13.18 -0.07
CA ARG A 220 -22.47 -13.40 0.65
C ARG A 220 -23.00 -14.83 0.48
N GLU A 221 -22.93 -15.40 -0.73
CA GLU A 221 -23.38 -16.75 -1.02
C GLU A 221 -22.67 -17.79 -0.15
N ILE A 222 -21.37 -17.62 0.05
CA ILE A 222 -20.57 -18.52 0.92
C ILE A 222 -20.56 -18.12 2.40
N GLY A 223 -21.29 -17.06 2.78
CA GLY A 223 -21.54 -16.69 4.18
C GLY A 223 -20.41 -15.94 4.88
N VAL A 224 -19.43 -15.36 4.16
CA VAL A 224 -18.32 -14.61 4.75
C VAL A 224 -18.53 -13.11 4.73
N TRP A 225 -19.49 -12.60 3.98
CA TRP A 225 -19.81 -11.18 3.90
C TRP A 225 -20.89 -10.81 4.92
N THR A 226 -20.53 -9.98 5.93
CA THR A 226 -21.42 -9.56 7.01
C THR A 226 -22.10 -8.22 6.72
N ASP A 227 -23.06 -7.84 7.57
CA ASP A 227 -23.72 -6.53 7.49
C ASP A 227 -22.74 -5.39 7.80
N GLU A 228 -21.76 -5.60 8.69
CA GLU A 228 -20.71 -4.64 9.00
C GLU A 228 -19.79 -4.40 7.79
N LEU A 229 -19.39 -5.48 7.10
CA LEU A 229 -18.62 -5.38 5.86
C LEU A 229 -19.40 -4.67 4.76
N ASP A 230 -20.72 -4.92 4.72
CA ASP A 230 -21.59 -4.20 3.76
C ASP A 230 -21.65 -2.70 4.04
N ALA A 231 -21.83 -2.31 5.30
CA ALA A 231 -21.84 -0.90 5.69
C ALA A 231 -20.50 -0.22 5.39
N HIS A 232 -19.37 -0.90 5.67
CA HIS A 232 -18.04 -0.41 5.32
C HIS A 232 -17.89 -0.23 3.79
N ASN A 233 -18.28 -1.23 3.02
CA ASN A 233 -18.22 -1.20 1.56
C ASN A 233 -19.06 -0.05 0.96
N GLN A 234 -20.28 0.15 1.48
CA GLN A 234 -21.15 1.25 1.05
C GLN A 234 -20.53 2.62 1.35
N SER A 235 -19.86 2.77 2.49
CA SER A 235 -19.13 3.99 2.82
C SER A 235 -17.99 4.27 1.83
N LEU A 236 -17.24 3.25 1.42
CA LEU A 236 -16.18 3.39 0.41
C LEU A 236 -16.74 3.72 -0.99
N LEU A 237 -17.86 3.11 -1.37
CA LEU A 237 -18.55 3.43 -2.63
C LEU A 237 -19.06 4.88 -2.64
N GLU A 238 -19.61 5.34 -1.52
CA GLU A 238 -20.02 6.74 -1.37
C GLU A 238 -18.82 7.70 -1.48
N ARG A 239 -17.69 7.34 -0.86
CA ARG A 239 -16.45 8.11 -1.02
C ARG A 239 -15.98 8.18 -2.48
N GLN A 240 -16.09 7.09 -3.24
CA GLN A 240 -15.79 7.09 -4.69
C GLN A 240 -16.73 8.01 -5.46
N ARG A 241 -18.03 8.03 -5.11
CA ARG A 241 -19.02 8.92 -5.74
C ARG A 241 -18.70 10.39 -5.48
N VAL A 242 -18.39 10.75 -4.23
CA VAL A 242 -18.01 12.12 -3.85
C VAL A 242 -16.76 12.58 -4.62
N LEU A 243 -15.76 11.71 -4.76
CA LEU A 243 -14.55 12.01 -5.53
C LEU A 243 -14.85 12.22 -7.03
N ALA A 244 -15.71 11.40 -7.61
CA ALA A 244 -16.09 11.53 -9.02
C ALA A 244 -16.82 12.84 -9.29
N GLU A 245 -17.78 13.21 -8.45
CA GLU A 245 -18.52 14.48 -8.55
C GLU A 245 -17.60 15.70 -8.36
N ALA A 246 -16.68 15.63 -7.40
CA ALA A 246 -15.70 16.69 -7.21
C ALA A 246 -14.76 16.84 -8.41
N TRP A 247 -14.42 15.73 -9.07
CA TRP A 247 -13.59 15.76 -10.27
C TRP A 247 -14.31 16.43 -11.45
N GLU A 248 -15.57 16.07 -11.70
CA GLU A 248 -16.39 16.71 -12.73
C GLU A 248 -16.53 18.23 -12.49
N GLU A 249 -16.64 18.64 -11.23
CA GLU A 249 -16.66 20.06 -10.84
C GLU A 249 -15.33 20.74 -11.15
N ALA A 250 -14.20 20.11 -10.80
CA ALA A 250 -12.87 20.63 -11.06
C ALA A 250 -12.61 20.79 -12.57
N GLU A 251 -12.98 19.79 -13.38
CA GLU A 251 -12.86 19.87 -14.84
C GLU A 251 -13.71 20.98 -15.44
N SER A 252 -14.92 21.22 -14.89
CA SER A 252 -15.85 22.26 -15.35
C SER A 252 -15.36 23.67 -15.06
N ALA A 253 -14.38 23.86 -14.16
CA ALA A 253 -13.75 25.15 -13.88
C ALA A 253 -12.94 25.70 -15.06
N GLY A 254 -12.60 24.85 -16.03
CA GLY A 254 -11.93 25.26 -17.27
C GLY A 254 -10.47 25.73 -17.09
N ILE A 255 -9.84 25.38 -15.98
CA ILE A 255 -8.43 25.70 -15.68
C ILE A 255 -7.55 24.91 -16.65
N ARG A 256 -6.68 25.59 -17.39
CA ARG A 256 -5.81 24.97 -18.43
C ARG A 256 -4.38 24.79 -17.99
N ASP A 257 -3.93 25.62 -17.03
CA ASP A 257 -2.61 25.47 -16.45
C ASP A 257 -2.62 24.23 -15.54
N ARG A 258 -1.59 23.39 -15.67
CA ARG A 258 -1.54 22.09 -14.99
C ARG A 258 -1.31 22.25 -13.49
N ASP A 259 -0.46 23.20 -13.11
CA ASP A 259 -0.10 23.40 -11.71
C ASP A 259 -1.28 24.07 -10.97
N GLU A 260 -1.92 25.06 -11.61
CA GLU A 260 -3.14 25.70 -11.11
C GLU A 260 -4.30 24.69 -10.99
N PHE A 261 -4.47 23.80 -11.97
CA PHE A 261 -5.46 22.74 -11.90
C PHE A 261 -5.18 21.76 -10.75
N SER A 262 -3.91 21.37 -10.56
CA SER A 262 -3.49 20.49 -9.48
C SER A 262 -3.83 21.08 -8.10
N GLU A 263 -3.49 22.35 -7.87
CA GLU A 263 -3.81 23.04 -6.63
C GLU A 263 -5.33 23.13 -6.40
N HIS A 264 -6.07 23.53 -7.44
CA HIS A 264 -7.52 23.62 -7.38
C HIS A 264 -8.16 22.27 -7.05
N TRP A 265 -7.72 21.21 -7.74
CA TRP A 265 -8.22 19.84 -7.50
C TRP A 265 -7.97 19.37 -6.08
N GLN A 266 -6.77 19.52 -5.57
CA GLN A 266 -6.42 19.08 -4.22
C GLN A 266 -7.30 19.75 -3.16
N GLN A 267 -7.50 21.07 -3.27
CA GLN A 267 -8.36 21.85 -2.36
C GLN A 267 -9.83 21.42 -2.47
N LEU A 268 -10.36 21.35 -3.69
CA LEU A 268 -11.75 20.98 -3.93
C LEU A 268 -12.03 19.54 -3.43
N ARG A 269 -11.12 18.61 -3.71
CA ARG A 269 -11.19 17.23 -3.24
C ARG A 269 -11.29 17.16 -1.72
N ALA A 270 -10.39 17.84 -1.02
CA ALA A 270 -10.39 17.85 0.44
C ALA A 270 -11.72 18.41 0.98
N GLN A 271 -12.15 19.57 0.49
CA GLN A 271 -13.42 20.21 0.90
C GLN A 271 -14.64 19.31 0.67
N ARG A 272 -14.70 18.60 -0.48
CA ARG A 272 -15.85 17.73 -0.79
C ARG A 272 -15.87 16.48 0.07
N LEU A 273 -14.71 15.90 0.34
CA LEU A 273 -14.59 14.76 1.26
C LEU A 273 -15.00 15.14 2.68
N GLU A 274 -14.47 16.24 3.22
CA GLU A 274 -14.83 16.73 4.57
C GLU A 274 -16.31 17.06 4.69
N ALA A 275 -16.89 17.73 3.69
CA ALA A 275 -18.32 18.05 3.67
C ALA A 275 -19.20 16.79 3.67
N ALA A 276 -18.72 15.68 3.13
CA ALA A 276 -19.37 14.38 3.15
C ALA A 276 -19.02 13.53 4.38
N GLY A 277 -18.20 14.05 5.32
CA GLY A 277 -17.80 13.37 6.55
C GLY A 277 -16.66 12.37 6.37
N PHE A 278 -15.89 12.46 5.28
CA PHE A 278 -14.72 11.65 5.03
C PHE A 278 -13.43 12.41 5.36
N ASP A 279 -12.46 11.69 5.94
CA ASP A 279 -11.10 12.19 6.06
C ASP A 279 -10.44 12.29 4.67
N PRO A 280 -9.93 13.46 4.24
CA PRO A 280 -9.17 13.58 2.99
C PRO A 280 -7.83 12.82 3.04
N VAL A 281 -7.35 12.44 4.20
CA VAL A 281 -6.03 11.87 4.54
C VAL A 281 -4.91 12.87 4.28
N TRP A 282 -4.81 13.36 3.07
CA TRP A 282 -3.95 14.47 2.68
C TRP A 282 -4.80 15.62 2.16
N GLU A 283 -4.53 16.83 2.64
CA GLU A 283 -5.15 18.03 2.10
C GLU A 283 -4.47 18.40 0.77
N THR A 284 -3.14 18.39 0.77
CA THR A 284 -2.30 18.67 -0.39
C THR A 284 -1.12 17.69 -0.47
N TRP A 285 -0.53 17.55 -1.64
CA TRP A 285 0.72 16.81 -1.89
C TRP A 285 1.48 17.41 -3.08
N ASP A 286 2.80 17.21 -3.14
CA ASP A 286 3.69 17.67 -4.21
C ASP A 286 3.61 16.81 -5.49
#